data_3b47088ec7a51fbc18ec11ce09b0db20
#
_entry.id   3b47088ec7a51fbc18ec11ce09b0db20
#
_cell.length_a   1.000
_cell.length_b   1.000
_cell.length_c   1.000
_cell.angle_alpha   90.00
_cell.angle_beta   90.00
_cell.angle_gamma   90.00
#
_symmetry.space_group_name_H-M   'P 1'
#
loop_
_entity.id
_entity.type
_entity.pdbx_description
1 polymer ?
#
loop_
_entity_poly.entity_id
_entity_poly.type
_entity_poly.pdbx_seq_one_letter_code
_entity_poly.pdbx_strand_id
1 'polypeptide(L)'
;MADGVDLPSVSRVARCRQARDFETYVRDTVPLMEMVELYKFEIPLDNSRGLGSAHRIQQMVLPHELFAMLHENYPDVFRKVFATDSLDEWWGHIPAERRQRHPFFDPGRMATTVPLRLYGDDVAIAKTVHCLLLLITSAAAFRLPAGEAYLPVSSTRLEGSDWRTTEEVYKVVRWSLEALCKGKWPATNHLGQPWPPGSERARLGESGADLAGEFIAIIWEICGDWKWLAEAIGFKQQRRYYQCRDICHKCGAQTDGPLSFRGLDYLAACFFQLQSTQSFLQAIDTELSKLPGYDVQDNSRTDVGKASDRRRTDVGVGQTSDIYMYQDTALFDWMHTSALGIELRANGSALMEMATEGRWGRFGGEFKVRYGIALKRAWTDFKTYCSAHGLEQKQPQFTVITLGMAAGAEGLPELKAKARNCMHVTQWLASLTRNDAADPHSRNRSRVLWALASLNDTFLSAGLWLSDDEAATVDRSSRILLGAWTRLRADAAGTKYWGTIPKHHAAMHLLADAVASRRNPASYWCFSGEHIMGVSRRSVAGQYQIGVDNRILASSLVRLGLICKRSALASASSVGSASGSAPGRRL
;
A
#
# COMPACT_ATOMS: atom_id res chain seq x y z
N MET A 1 4.52 0.41 20.62
CA MET A 1 5.08 1.54 21.40
C MET A 1 4.69 2.80 20.66
N ALA A 2 4.16 3.80 21.35
CA ALA A 2 3.77 5.05 20.72
C ALA A 2 5.03 5.72 20.18
N ASP A 3 5.01 5.99 18.88
CA ASP A 3 6.03 6.84 18.26
C ASP A 3 6.09 8.13 19.08
N GLY A 4 7.25 8.44 19.65
CA GLY A 4 7.47 9.59 20.53
C GLY A 4 7.29 10.95 19.86
N VAL A 5 6.26 11.08 19.01
CA VAL A 5 5.81 12.35 18.43
C VAL A 5 5.13 13.14 19.53
N ASP A 6 5.54 14.38 19.71
CA ASP A 6 4.89 15.29 20.64
C ASP A 6 3.41 15.48 20.24
N LEU A 7 2.58 14.60 20.81
CA LEU A 7 1.13 14.60 20.61
C LEU A 7 0.45 15.95 20.93
N PRO A 8 0.92 16.77 21.90
CA PRO A 8 0.40 18.11 22.11
C PRO A 8 0.52 19.04 20.91
N SER A 9 1.64 19.03 20.21
CA SER A 9 1.84 19.87 19.01
C SER A 9 0.93 19.47 17.87
N VAL A 10 0.82 18.17 17.58
CA VAL A 10 -0.12 17.64 16.58
C VAL A 10 -1.58 17.88 16.98
N SER A 11 -1.90 17.73 18.27
CA SER A 11 -3.24 18.01 18.81
C SER A 11 -3.59 19.51 18.78
N ARG A 12 -2.59 20.39 18.85
CA ARG A 12 -2.76 21.84 18.76
C ARG A 12 -3.05 22.27 17.33
N VAL A 13 -2.34 21.71 16.35
CA VAL A 13 -2.62 21.81 14.92
C VAL A 13 -4.06 21.37 14.62
N ALA A 14 -4.45 20.23 15.19
CA ALA A 14 -5.80 19.69 15.02
C ALA A 14 -6.90 20.58 15.62
N ARG A 15 -6.61 21.46 16.54
CA ARG A 15 -7.57 22.37 17.21
C ARG A 15 -7.70 23.75 16.58
N CYS A 16 -6.84 24.11 15.62
CA CYS A 16 -6.95 25.39 14.92
C CYS A 16 -8.27 25.45 14.14
N ARG A 17 -9.15 26.38 14.51
CA ARG A 17 -10.48 26.49 13.90
C ARG A 17 -10.49 27.30 12.61
N GLN A 18 -9.54 28.22 12.43
CA GLN A 18 -9.39 29.03 11.23
C GLN A 18 -8.15 28.62 10.46
N ALA A 19 -8.23 28.64 9.13
CA ALA A 19 -7.08 28.33 8.27
C ALA A 19 -5.87 29.23 8.55
N ARG A 20 -6.13 30.51 8.86
CA ARG A 20 -5.10 31.50 9.19
C ARG A 20 -4.35 31.18 10.48
N ASP A 21 -5.06 30.76 11.53
CA ASP A 21 -4.44 30.37 12.81
C ASP A 21 -3.59 29.11 12.63
N PHE A 22 -4.04 28.24 11.77
CA PHE A 22 -3.34 27.01 11.41
C PHE A 22 -2.06 27.30 10.65
N GLU A 23 -2.11 28.13 9.59
CA GLU A 23 -0.94 28.51 8.80
C GLU A 23 0.10 29.23 9.67
N THR A 24 -0.34 30.15 10.54
CA THR A 24 0.54 30.87 11.47
C THR A 24 1.19 29.89 12.46
N TYR A 25 0.40 29.02 13.10
CA TYR A 25 0.94 28.06 14.07
C TYR A 25 1.94 27.09 13.42
N VAL A 26 1.63 26.62 12.22
CA VAL A 26 2.51 25.70 11.49
C VAL A 26 3.81 26.39 11.10
N ARG A 27 3.75 27.64 10.61
CA ARG A 27 4.92 28.45 10.26
C ARG A 27 5.83 28.65 11.49
N ASP A 28 5.24 29.06 12.62
CA ASP A 28 5.99 29.35 13.85
C ASP A 28 6.59 28.09 14.50
N THR A 29 5.96 26.93 14.30
CA THR A 29 6.36 25.69 14.99
C THR A 29 7.30 24.82 14.17
N VAL A 30 7.24 24.92 12.85
CA VAL A 30 7.94 24.01 11.92
C VAL A 30 8.61 24.79 10.80
N PRO A 31 9.92 25.10 10.94
CA PRO A 31 10.68 25.80 9.90
C PRO A 31 10.60 25.15 8.52
N LEU A 32 10.32 23.85 8.46
CA LEU A 32 10.13 23.11 7.22
C LEU A 32 9.04 23.69 6.30
N MET A 33 8.01 24.32 6.87
CA MET A 33 6.93 24.94 6.09
C MET A 33 7.35 26.23 5.39
N GLU A 34 8.44 26.85 5.82
CA GLU A 34 9.05 27.98 5.12
C GLU A 34 9.90 27.50 3.92
N MET A 35 10.34 26.24 3.97
CA MET A 35 11.20 25.63 2.95
C MET A 35 10.42 24.88 1.87
N VAL A 36 9.16 24.46 2.15
CA VAL A 36 8.32 23.71 1.21
C VAL A 36 7.13 24.55 0.81
N GLU A 37 7.22 25.18 -0.35
CA GLU A 37 6.09 25.91 -0.93
C GLU A 37 5.07 24.94 -1.53
N LEU A 38 3.83 24.95 -1.00
CA LEU A 38 2.76 24.13 -1.56
C LEU A 38 2.42 24.60 -2.97
N TYR A 39 2.51 23.67 -3.91
CA TYR A 39 2.12 23.92 -5.29
C TYR A 39 0.60 23.97 -5.43
N LYS A 40 0.09 25.05 -6.03
CA LYS A 40 -1.34 25.30 -6.22
C LYS A 40 -1.71 25.14 -7.69
N PHE A 41 -2.77 24.40 -7.96
CA PHE A 41 -3.30 24.19 -9.31
C PHE A 41 -4.82 24.00 -9.26
N GLU A 42 -5.48 24.21 -10.39
CA GLU A 42 -6.92 24.01 -10.49
C GLU A 42 -7.24 22.56 -10.82
N ILE A 43 -8.28 22.04 -10.15
CA ILE A 43 -8.86 20.74 -10.47
C ILE A 43 -10.33 20.92 -10.85
N PRO A 44 -10.81 20.25 -11.91
CA PRO A 44 -12.21 20.25 -12.27
C PRO A 44 -13.04 19.46 -11.25
N LEU A 45 -14.29 19.85 -11.06
CA LEU A 45 -15.26 19.15 -10.23
C LEU A 45 -16.47 18.75 -11.06
N ASP A 46 -17.13 17.67 -10.68
CA ASP A 46 -18.42 17.29 -11.26
C ASP A 46 -19.51 18.28 -10.81
N ASN A 47 -19.93 19.12 -11.73
CA ASN A 47 -21.01 20.09 -11.53
C ASN A 47 -22.33 19.64 -12.14
N SER A 48 -22.52 18.36 -12.39
CA SER A 48 -23.75 17.81 -13.01
C SER A 48 -25.04 18.15 -12.26
N ARG A 49 -24.92 18.53 -10.99
CA ARG A 49 -26.03 18.94 -10.12
C ARG A 49 -26.20 20.45 -9.98
N GLY A 50 -25.38 21.28 -10.66
CA GLY A 50 -25.46 22.74 -10.64
C GLY A 50 -25.19 23.39 -9.28
N LEU A 51 -24.60 22.65 -8.33
CA LEU A 51 -24.36 23.08 -6.97
C LEU A 51 -22.86 23.38 -6.74
N GLY A 52 -22.43 24.62 -6.97
CA GLY A 52 -21.08 25.06 -6.62
C GLY A 52 -20.18 25.45 -7.79
N SER A 53 -18.87 25.63 -7.50
CA SER A 53 -17.86 25.92 -8.52
C SER A 53 -17.54 24.70 -9.35
N ALA A 54 -17.33 24.89 -10.65
CA ALA A 54 -16.86 23.83 -11.55
C ALA A 54 -15.37 23.49 -11.32
N HIS A 55 -14.65 24.29 -10.54
CA HIS A 55 -13.23 24.11 -10.27
C HIS A 55 -12.92 24.39 -8.79
N ARG A 56 -11.83 23.78 -8.31
CA ARG A 56 -11.28 23.98 -6.98
C ARG A 56 -9.76 24.11 -7.06
N ILE A 57 -9.19 24.97 -6.22
CA ILE A 57 -7.74 25.04 -6.04
C ILE A 57 -7.29 23.86 -5.16
N GLN A 58 -6.45 23.03 -5.70
CA GLN A 58 -5.78 21.93 -5.02
C GLN A 58 -4.38 22.35 -4.62
N GLN A 59 -3.91 21.84 -3.47
CA GLN A 59 -2.54 22.01 -3.00
C GLN A 59 -1.81 20.65 -2.99
N MET A 60 -0.51 20.69 -3.30
CA MET A 60 0.33 19.50 -3.37
C MET A 60 1.76 19.84 -2.89
N VAL A 61 2.41 18.87 -2.25
CA VAL A 61 3.84 18.87 -2.07
C VAL A 61 4.47 18.25 -3.31
N LEU A 62 5.30 19.00 -4.00
CA LEU A 62 5.99 18.47 -5.17
C LEU A 62 7.09 17.50 -4.75
N PRO A 63 7.04 16.23 -5.17
CA PRO A 63 8.06 15.24 -4.84
C PRO A 63 9.49 15.69 -5.11
N HIS A 64 9.75 16.38 -6.23
CA HIS A 64 11.09 16.83 -6.58
C HIS A 64 11.60 17.97 -5.67
N GLU A 65 10.73 18.89 -5.26
CA GLU A 65 11.09 19.96 -4.32
C GLU A 65 11.35 19.40 -2.92
N LEU A 66 10.52 18.46 -2.47
CA LEU A 66 10.69 17.80 -1.18
C LEU A 66 12.01 16.99 -1.15
N PHE A 67 12.33 16.31 -2.23
CA PHE A 67 13.57 15.54 -2.37
C PHE A 67 14.81 16.45 -2.30
N ALA A 68 14.79 17.55 -3.04
CA ALA A 68 15.87 18.54 -3.07
C ALA A 68 16.03 19.19 -1.67
N MET A 69 14.95 19.62 -1.06
CA MET A 69 14.95 20.25 0.26
C MET A 69 15.51 19.32 1.34
N LEU A 70 15.12 18.04 1.34
CA LEU A 70 15.65 17.06 2.30
C LEU A 70 17.14 16.82 2.08
N HIS A 71 17.60 16.73 0.83
CA HIS A 71 19.02 16.56 0.51
C HIS A 71 19.86 17.74 1.00
N GLU A 72 19.43 18.96 0.73
CA GLU A 72 20.17 20.17 1.03
C GLU A 72 20.17 20.51 2.54
N ASN A 73 19.02 20.43 3.19
CA ASN A 73 18.85 20.95 4.54
C ASN A 73 18.84 19.88 5.63
N TYR A 74 18.56 18.61 5.28
CA TYR A 74 18.44 17.49 6.21
C TYR A 74 19.10 16.21 5.67
N PRO A 75 20.41 16.23 5.37
CA PRO A 75 21.08 15.12 4.70
C PRO A 75 21.02 13.79 5.47
N ASP A 76 20.98 13.83 6.81
CA ASP A 76 20.81 12.62 7.63
C ASP A 76 19.42 12.00 7.48
N VAL A 77 18.36 12.84 7.41
CA VAL A 77 17.00 12.40 7.14
C VAL A 77 16.90 11.87 5.71
N PHE A 78 17.49 12.56 4.76
CA PHE A 78 17.55 12.14 3.35
C PHE A 78 18.17 10.75 3.22
N ARG A 79 19.37 10.54 3.80
CA ARG A 79 20.05 9.24 3.79
C ARG A 79 19.19 8.14 4.39
N LYS A 80 18.58 8.41 5.54
CA LYS A 80 17.73 7.44 6.23
C LYS A 80 16.46 7.09 5.46
N VAL A 81 15.71 8.10 5.00
CA VAL A 81 14.40 7.92 4.34
C VAL A 81 14.55 7.28 2.97
N PHE A 82 15.59 7.63 2.24
CA PHE A 82 15.85 7.09 0.90
C PHE A 82 16.81 5.90 0.90
N ALA A 83 17.33 5.51 2.07
CA ALA A 83 18.28 4.39 2.24
C ALA A 83 19.49 4.49 1.28
N THR A 84 20.07 5.70 1.16
CA THR A 84 21.09 5.99 0.14
C THR A 84 22.36 5.17 0.31
N ASP A 85 22.69 4.76 1.54
CA ASP A 85 23.89 3.97 1.84
C ASP A 85 23.78 2.50 1.37
N SER A 86 22.60 2.04 0.97
CA SER A 86 22.33 0.66 0.52
C SER A 86 21.75 0.56 -0.89
N LEU A 87 21.75 1.64 -1.67
CA LEU A 87 21.14 1.65 -3.01
C LEU A 87 21.84 0.69 -3.97
N ASP A 88 23.18 0.67 -3.98
CA ASP A 88 23.94 -0.21 -4.85
C ASP A 88 23.68 -1.69 -4.55
N GLU A 89 23.67 -2.06 -3.27
CA GLU A 89 23.28 -3.39 -2.80
C GLU A 89 21.84 -3.72 -3.21
N TRP A 90 20.92 -2.78 -3.00
CA TRP A 90 19.52 -2.97 -3.33
C TRP A 90 19.33 -3.24 -4.83
N TRP A 91 19.95 -2.42 -5.68
CA TRP A 91 19.92 -2.62 -7.13
C TRP A 91 20.62 -3.90 -7.57
N GLY A 92 21.66 -4.32 -6.85
CA GLY A 92 22.37 -5.58 -7.09
C GLY A 92 21.47 -6.81 -6.97
N HIS A 93 20.49 -6.78 -6.08
CA HIS A 93 19.50 -7.86 -5.92
C HIS A 93 18.42 -7.86 -7.02
N ILE A 94 18.24 -6.78 -7.76
CA ILE A 94 17.23 -6.71 -8.83
C ILE A 94 17.80 -7.30 -10.12
N PRO A 95 17.10 -8.24 -10.80
CA PRO A 95 17.58 -8.80 -12.06
C PRO A 95 17.89 -7.71 -13.11
N ALA A 96 19.00 -7.86 -13.82
CA ALA A 96 19.47 -6.88 -14.80
C ALA A 96 18.42 -6.58 -15.88
N GLU A 97 17.73 -7.61 -16.37
CA GLU A 97 16.66 -7.47 -17.37
C GLU A 97 15.50 -6.59 -16.87
N ARG A 98 15.15 -6.71 -15.58
CA ARG A 98 14.13 -5.87 -14.97
C ARG A 98 14.59 -4.42 -14.84
N ARG A 99 15.84 -4.18 -14.42
CA ARG A 99 16.43 -2.84 -14.30
C ARG A 99 16.46 -2.12 -15.64
N GLN A 100 16.93 -2.81 -16.69
CA GLN A 100 17.09 -2.27 -18.04
C GLN A 100 15.76 -1.90 -18.73
N ARG A 101 14.64 -2.42 -18.25
CA ARG A 101 13.31 -2.02 -18.77
C ARG A 101 12.94 -0.59 -18.39
N HIS A 102 13.51 -0.04 -17.33
CA HIS A 102 13.18 1.31 -16.88
C HIS A 102 14.03 2.33 -17.66
N PRO A 103 13.42 3.25 -18.44
CA PRO A 103 14.15 4.09 -19.39
C PRO A 103 15.09 5.12 -18.75
N PHE A 104 14.92 5.41 -17.46
CA PHE A 104 15.84 6.29 -16.71
C PHE A 104 16.80 5.51 -15.81
N PHE A 105 16.80 4.18 -15.87
CA PHE A 105 17.77 3.41 -15.12
C PHE A 105 19.12 3.40 -15.84
N ASP A 106 20.15 3.88 -15.14
CA ASP A 106 21.53 3.84 -15.59
C ASP A 106 22.35 2.92 -14.68
N PRO A 107 22.91 1.83 -15.22
CA PRO A 107 23.77 0.93 -14.43
C PRO A 107 24.97 1.62 -13.78
N GLY A 108 25.48 2.72 -14.38
CA GLY A 108 26.56 3.54 -13.83
C GLY A 108 26.17 4.39 -12.64
N ARG A 109 24.87 4.51 -12.34
CA ARG A 109 24.32 5.36 -11.27
C ARG A 109 23.52 4.59 -10.22
N MET A 110 23.76 3.29 -10.06
CA MET A 110 23.01 2.47 -9.09
C MET A 110 23.10 3.04 -7.68
N ALA A 111 24.29 3.44 -7.24
CA ALA A 111 24.52 4.01 -5.91
C ALA A 111 23.81 5.35 -5.65
N THR A 112 23.33 6.03 -6.68
CA THR A 112 22.69 7.35 -6.59
C THR A 112 21.28 7.38 -7.19
N THR A 113 20.74 6.23 -7.59
CA THR A 113 19.37 6.10 -8.10
C THR A 113 18.44 5.56 -7.02
N VAL A 114 17.54 6.40 -6.51
CA VAL A 114 16.57 6.03 -5.48
C VAL A 114 15.36 5.34 -6.11
N PRO A 115 15.05 4.08 -5.74
CA PRO A 115 13.84 3.41 -6.20
C PRO A 115 12.64 3.87 -5.35
N LEU A 116 11.75 4.66 -5.95
CA LEU A 116 10.55 5.15 -5.26
C LEU A 116 9.39 4.17 -5.39
N ARG A 117 8.60 4.13 -4.33
CA ARG A 117 7.27 3.54 -4.30
C ARG A 117 6.23 4.63 -4.15
N LEU A 118 5.28 4.67 -5.07
CA LEU A 118 4.06 5.47 -4.94
C LEU A 118 3.02 4.63 -4.20
N TYR A 119 2.49 5.17 -3.13
CA TYR A 119 1.38 4.60 -2.37
C TYR A 119 0.17 5.52 -2.46
N GLY A 120 -1.00 4.93 -2.71
CA GLY A 120 -2.26 5.66 -2.70
C GLY A 120 -3.38 4.88 -2.03
N ASP A 121 -4.30 5.63 -1.43
CA ASP A 121 -5.47 5.05 -0.79
C ASP A 121 -6.57 6.10 -0.55
N ASP A 122 -7.79 5.63 -0.38
CA ASP A 122 -8.99 6.42 -0.09
C ASP A 122 -9.27 6.41 1.42
N VAL A 123 -9.11 7.56 2.06
CA VAL A 123 -9.34 7.73 3.50
C VAL A 123 -10.73 8.26 3.77
N ALA A 124 -11.58 7.46 4.40
CA ALA A 124 -12.86 7.90 4.92
C ALA A 124 -12.66 8.77 6.17
N ILE A 125 -12.84 10.07 6.04
CA ILE A 125 -12.73 11.05 7.14
C ILE A 125 -14.06 11.12 7.92
N ALA A 126 -15.17 11.14 7.21
CA ALA A 126 -16.53 11.09 7.73
C ALA A 126 -17.40 10.20 6.86
N LYS A 127 -18.70 10.02 7.19
CA LYS A 127 -19.61 9.18 6.39
C LYS A 127 -19.66 9.54 4.92
N THR A 128 -19.53 10.83 4.60
CA THR A 128 -19.67 11.39 3.25
C THR A 128 -18.40 12.08 2.77
N VAL A 129 -17.34 12.13 3.56
CA VAL A 129 -16.09 12.82 3.23
C VAL A 129 -14.96 11.81 3.09
N HIS A 130 -14.44 11.72 1.90
CA HIS A 130 -13.31 10.87 1.54
C HIS A 130 -12.18 11.71 0.96
N CYS A 131 -10.95 11.35 1.24
CA CYS A 131 -9.77 11.98 0.65
C CYS A 131 -8.86 10.92 0.03
N LEU A 132 -8.48 11.13 -1.23
CA LEU A 132 -7.39 10.40 -1.85
C LEU A 132 -6.08 10.92 -1.27
N LEU A 133 -5.32 10.05 -0.62
CA LEU A 133 -3.96 10.33 -0.19
C LEU A 133 -2.95 9.68 -1.14
N LEU A 134 -1.97 10.49 -1.58
CA LEU A 134 -0.81 10.01 -2.31
C LEU A 134 0.45 10.25 -1.47
N LEU A 135 1.24 9.22 -1.31
CA LEU A 135 2.48 9.21 -0.53
C LEU A 135 3.60 8.60 -1.36
N ILE A 136 4.84 9.02 -1.12
CA ILE A 136 6.01 8.36 -1.67
C ILE A 136 6.89 7.81 -0.55
N THR A 137 7.60 6.73 -0.84
CA THR A 137 8.61 6.14 0.04
C THR A 137 9.69 5.47 -0.80
N SER A 138 10.87 5.25 -0.25
CA SER A 138 11.88 4.43 -0.92
C SER A 138 11.55 2.94 -0.81
N ALA A 139 11.67 2.22 -1.92
CA ALA A 139 11.54 0.77 -1.93
C ALA A 139 12.75 0.07 -1.27
N ALA A 140 13.89 0.78 -1.15
CA ALA A 140 15.08 0.31 -0.45
C ALA A 140 14.97 0.50 1.07
N ALA A 141 14.15 1.43 1.57
CA ALA A 141 13.98 1.66 2.99
C ALA A 141 13.09 0.57 3.61
N PHE A 142 13.63 -0.15 4.59
CA PHE A 142 12.93 -1.25 5.26
C PHE A 142 12.87 -1.04 6.77
N ARG A 143 11.72 -1.37 7.38
CA ARG A 143 11.46 -1.27 8.82
C ARG A 143 11.63 0.13 9.43
N LEU A 144 11.57 1.18 8.63
CA LEU A 144 11.39 2.50 9.18
C LEU A 144 10.00 2.66 9.80
N PRO A 145 9.88 3.44 10.87
CA PRO A 145 8.56 3.83 11.37
C PRO A 145 7.73 4.44 10.23
N ALA A 146 6.46 4.06 10.12
CA ALA A 146 5.62 4.50 9.00
C ALA A 146 5.60 6.04 8.86
N GLY A 147 5.62 6.77 10.00
CA GLY A 147 5.66 8.22 10.02
C GLY A 147 6.94 8.84 9.43
N GLU A 148 8.03 8.09 9.40
CA GLU A 148 9.31 8.51 8.82
C GLU A 148 9.45 8.04 7.37
N ALA A 149 8.95 6.84 7.06
CA ALA A 149 9.11 6.21 5.75
C ALA A 149 8.26 6.87 4.66
N TYR A 150 7.04 7.33 4.99
CA TYR A 150 6.08 7.83 4.01
C TYR A 150 6.05 9.36 3.98
N LEU A 151 6.47 9.93 2.86
CA LEU A 151 6.47 11.36 2.59
C LEU A 151 5.16 11.78 1.91
N PRO A 152 4.52 12.89 2.33
CA PRO A 152 3.27 13.34 1.75
C PRO A 152 3.49 13.92 0.34
N VAL A 153 2.59 13.60 -0.57
CA VAL A 153 2.52 14.19 -1.90
C VAL A 153 1.23 15.01 -2.03
N SER A 154 0.08 14.36 -1.88
CA SER A 154 -1.22 15.00 -2.06
C SER A 154 -2.24 14.41 -1.09
N SER A 155 -3.19 15.27 -0.71
CA SER A 155 -4.46 14.87 -0.13
C SER A 155 -5.55 15.58 -0.93
N THR A 156 -6.38 14.83 -1.64
CA THR A 156 -7.42 15.38 -2.52
C THR A 156 -8.78 14.91 -2.06
N ARG A 157 -9.66 15.84 -1.74
CA ARG A 157 -11.03 15.54 -1.34
C ARG A 157 -11.83 15.01 -2.53
N LEU A 158 -12.50 13.86 -2.36
CA LEU A 158 -13.19 13.15 -3.44
C LEU A 158 -14.66 13.58 -3.64
N GLU A 159 -15.24 14.37 -2.76
CA GLU A 159 -16.60 14.87 -2.94
C GLU A 159 -16.68 15.85 -4.10
N GLY A 160 -17.63 15.62 -4.98
CA GLY A 160 -17.75 16.39 -6.23
C GLY A 160 -16.59 16.15 -7.21
N SER A 161 -15.75 15.16 -6.94
CA SER A 161 -14.67 14.77 -7.84
C SER A 161 -15.18 13.74 -8.85
N ASP A 162 -14.64 13.80 -10.06
CA ASP A 162 -14.78 12.79 -11.09
C ASP A 162 -13.39 12.34 -11.58
N TRP A 163 -13.36 11.57 -12.65
CA TRP A 163 -12.12 11.10 -13.24
C TRP A 163 -11.18 12.23 -13.68
N ARG A 164 -11.72 13.38 -14.14
CA ARG A 164 -10.94 14.57 -14.57
C ARG A 164 -10.21 15.20 -13.39
N THR A 165 -10.84 15.21 -12.21
CA THR A 165 -10.20 15.68 -10.96
C THR A 165 -8.94 14.88 -10.66
N THR A 166 -9.06 13.55 -10.73
CA THR A 166 -7.95 12.63 -10.44
C THR A 166 -6.86 12.75 -11.48
N GLU A 167 -7.25 12.91 -12.73
CA GLU A 167 -6.34 13.11 -13.86
C GLU A 167 -5.46 14.33 -13.67
N GLU A 168 -6.03 15.49 -13.31
CA GLU A 168 -5.23 16.71 -13.07
C GLU A 168 -4.24 16.53 -11.91
N VAL A 169 -4.67 15.87 -10.83
CA VAL A 169 -3.74 15.53 -9.73
C VAL A 169 -2.58 14.69 -10.24
N TYR A 170 -2.85 13.69 -11.05
CA TYR A 170 -1.80 12.81 -11.55
C TYR A 170 -0.91 13.45 -12.63
N LYS A 171 -1.41 14.41 -13.41
CA LYS A 171 -0.57 15.22 -14.31
C LYS A 171 0.51 15.97 -13.55
N VAL A 172 0.16 16.60 -12.42
CA VAL A 172 1.12 17.29 -11.57
C VAL A 172 2.11 16.30 -10.94
N VAL A 173 1.62 15.18 -10.43
CA VAL A 173 2.48 14.12 -9.85
C VAL A 173 3.47 13.61 -10.91
N ARG A 174 3.01 13.28 -12.11
CA ARG A 174 3.84 12.80 -13.22
C ARG A 174 4.94 13.79 -13.55
N TRP A 175 4.57 15.06 -13.79
CA TRP A 175 5.53 16.11 -14.11
C TRP A 175 6.61 16.24 -13.03
N SER A 176 6.22 16.18 -11.76
CA SER A 176 7.18 16.25 -10.65
C SER A 176 8.09 15.02 -10.56
N LEU A 177 7.55 13.82 -10.84
CA LEU A 177 8.32 12.58 -10.88
C LEU A 177 9.29 12.55 -12.08
N GLU A 178 8.92 13.14 -13.22
CA GLU A 178 9.83 13.30 -14.35
C GLU A 178 11.04 14.19 -14.01
N ALA A 179 10.83 15.26 -13.25
CA ALA A 179 11.91 16.09 -12.74
C ALA A 179 12.88 15.28 -11.87
N LEU A 180 12.34 14.42 -10.97
CA LEU A 180 13.15 13.50 -10.16
C LEU A 180 13.96 12.52 -11.01
N CYS A 181 13.33 11.92 -12.04
CA CYS A 181 14.03 11.01 -12.95
C CYS A 181 15.18 11.69 -13.71
N LYS A 182 15.00 12.95 -14.08
CA LYS A 182 16.02 13.76 -14.76
C LYS A 182 17.07 14.30 -13.78
N GLY A 183 16.76 14.39 -12.49
CA GLY A 183 17.60 14.97 -11.46
C GLY A 183 17.79 16.48 -11.59
N LYS A 184 16.90 17.17 -12.32
CA LYS A 184 17.01 18.58 -12.67
C LYS A 184 15.76 19.37 -12.31
N TRP A 185 15.95 20.62 -11.89
CA TRP A 185 14.85 21.55 -11.69
C TRP A 185 14.12 21.80 -13.01
N PRO A 186 12.78 21.70 -13.06
CA PRO A 186 12.01 21.92 -14.27
C PRO A 186 11.94 23.42 -14.64
N ALA A 187 12.19 23.74 -15.91
CA ALA A 187 12.13 25.11 -16.42
C ALA A 187 10.69 25.66 -16.53
N THR A 188 9.68 24.78 -16.50
CA THR A 188 8.27 25.12 -16.68
C THR A 188 7.41 24.40 -15.64
N ASN A 189 6.19 24.92 -15.41
CA ASN A 189 5.19 24.24 -14.60
C ASN A 189 4.63 23.00 -15.35
N HIS A 190 3.71 22.27 -14.71
CA HIS A 190 3.08 21.05 -15.26
C HIS A 190 2.24 21.29 -16.52
N LEU A 191 1.90 22.54 -16.85
CA LEU A 191 1.22 22.93 -18.08
C LEU A 191 2.19 23.38 -19.19
N GLY A 192 3.50 23.26 -18.97
CA GLY A 192 4.53 23.72 -19.90
C GLY A 192 4.70 25.25 -19.93
N GLN A 193 4.12 25.99 -18.99
CA GLN A 193 4.24 27.44 -18.90
C GLN A 193 5.49 27.84 -18.11
N PRO A 194 6.18 28.92 -18.47
CA PRO A 194 7.33 29.41 -17.71
C PRO A 194 6.91 29.84 -16.30
N TRP A 195 7.81 29.71 -15.37
CA TRP A 195 7.61 30.19 -14.00
C TRP A 195 7.50 31.73 -13.97
N PRO A 196 6.81 32.30 -12.97
CA PRO A 196 6.77 33.75 -12.78
C PRO A 196 8.19 34.32 -12.69
N PRO A 197 8.52 35.39 -13.44
CA PRO A 197 9.83 36.02 -13.40
C PRO A 197 10.23 36.40 -11.97
N GLY A 198 11.50 36.11 -11.62
CA GLY A 198 12.02 36.41 -10.27
C GLY A 198 11.62 35.41 -9.17
N SER A 199 10.81 34.40 -9.48
CA SER A 199 10.54 33.32 -8.52
C SER A 199 11.76 32.40 -8.37
N GLU A 200 11.88 31.75 -7.21
CA GLU A 200 12.96 30.78 -6.96
C GLU A 200 12.89 29.61 -7.97
N ARG A 201 11.69 29.15 -8.31
CA ARG A 201 11.48 28.12 -9.33
C ARG A 201 11.97 28.53 -10.71
N ALA A 202 11.78 29.82 -11.09
CA ALA A 202 12.33 30.35 -12.34
C ALA A 202 13.86 30.33 -12.32
N ARG A 203 14.48 30.83 -11.26
CA ARG A 203 15.94 30.89 -11.09
C ARG A 203 16.58 29.49 -11.17
N LEU A 204 16.02 28.52 -10.48
CA LEU A 204 16.52 27.14 -10.45
C LEU A 204 16.29 26.42 -11.79
N GLY A 205 15.12 26.61 -12.41
CA GLY A 205 14.78 26.00 -13.69
C GLY A 205 15.61 26.55 -14.86
N GLU A 206 15.85 27.88 -14.91
CA GLU A 206 16.66 28.53 -15.92
C GLU A 206 18.15 28.12 -15.83
N SER A 207 18.66 27.93 -14.61
CA SER A 207 20.04 27.47 -14.40
C SER A 207 20.24 26.00 -14.74
N GLY A 208 19.17 25.21 -14.89
CA GLY A 208 19.25 23.76 -15.04
C GLY A 208 19.92 23.06 -13.85
N ALA A 209 19.73 23.63 -12.64
CA ALA A 209 20.36 23.16 -11.42
C ALA A 209 19.99 21.70 -11.11
N ASP A 210 20.91 20.98 -10.47
CA ASP A 210 20.66 19.65 -9.95
C ASP A 210 19.68 19.71 -8.77
N LEU A 211 18.78 18.73 -8.67
CA LEU A 211 17.84 18.63 -7.55
C LEU A 211 18.52 18.24 -6.24
N ALA A 212 19.41 17.24 -6.30
CA ALA A 212 20.04 16.66 -5.13
C ALA A 212 21.44 16.11 -5.47
N GLY A 213 22.30 16.96 -6.01
CA GLY A 213 23.61 16.57 -6.48
C GLY A 213 23.53 15.47 -7.56
N GLU A 214 24.18 14.35 -7.31
CA GLU A 214 24.15 13.21 -8.23
C GLU A 214 22.93 12.30 -8.06
N PHE A 215 22.13 12.48 -7.00
CA PHE A 215 20.97 11.64 -6.75
C PHE A 215 19.82 11.93 -7.71
N ILE A 216 19.25 10.84 -8.24
CA ILE A 216 17.97 10.84 -8.97
C ILE A 216 17.00 9.87 -8.27
N ALA A 217 15.72 9.98 -8.60
CA ALA A 217 14.76 9.03 -8.11
C ALA A 217 13.80 8.59 -9.23
N ILE A 218 13.51 7.30 -9.28
CA ILE A 218 12.64 6.70 -10.30
C ILE A 218 11.50 5.95 -9.65
N ILE A 219 10.31 6.00 -10.24
CA ILE A 219 9.18 5.18 -9.75
C ILE A 219 9.43 3.73 -10.13
N TRP A 220 9.71 2.94 -9.10
CA TRP A 220 9.98 1.52 -9.25
C TRP A 220 8.78 0.64 -8.89
N GLU A 221 7.93 1.12 -7.98
CA GLU A 221 6.80 0.38 -7.45
C GLU A 221 5.58 1.25 -7.22
N ILE A 222 4.41 0.64 -7.37
CA ILE A 222 3.12 1.21 -7.03
C ILE A 222 2.41 0.24 -6.09
N CYS A 223 1.99 0.73 -4.93
CA CYS A 223 1.31 -0.04 -3.89
C CYS A 223 0.05 0.69 -3.42
N GLY A 224 -0.94 -0.06 -3.05
CA GLY A 224 -2.19 0.43 -2.50
C GLY A 224 -3.19 -0.70 -2.34
N ASP A 225 -4.37 -0.38 -1.87
CA ASP A 225 -5.44 -1.36 -1.86
C ASP A 225 -5.89 -1.69 -3.31
N TRP A 226 -6.60 -2.80 -3.47
CA TRP A 226 -7.03 -3.23 -4.80
C TRP A 226 -8.08 -2.30 -5.42
N LYS A 227 -8.84 -1.58 -4.61
CA LYS A 227 -9.80 -0.59 -5.08
C LYS A 227 -9.08 0.59 -5.70
N TRP A 228 -8.10 1.13 -4.98
CA TRP A 228 -7.30 2.25 -5.48
C TRP A 228 -6.50 1.85 -6.73
N LEU A 229 -5.85 0.68 -6.74
CA LEU A 229 -5.14 0.18 -7.92
C LEU A 229 -6.09 0.03 -9.12
N ALA A 230 -7.34 -0.39 -8.90
CA ALA A 230 -8.33 -0.50 -9.97
C ALA A 230 -8.84 0.86 -10.46
N GLU A 231 -9.10 1.80 -9.54
CA GLU A 231 -9.68 3.10 -9.87
C GLU A 231 -8.64 4.10 -10.38
N ALA A 232 -7.43 4.08 -9.80
CA ALA A 232 -6.37 5.03 -10.12
C ALA A 232 -5.48 4.58 -11.28
N ILE A 233 -5.28 3.27 -11.45
CA ILE A 233 -4.37 2.70 -12.44
C ILE A 233 -5.14 2.00 -13.57
N GLY A 234 -6.45 1.89 -13.46
CA GLY A 234 -7.29 1.21 -14.44
C GLY A 234 -7.12 -0.31 -14.43
N PHE A 235 -6.68 -0.90 -13.31
CA PHE A 235 -6.63 -2.35 -13.20
C PHE A 235 -8.04 -2.96 -13.20
N LYS A 236 -8.12 -4.21 -13.64
CA LYS A 236 -9.37 -4.97 -13.67
C LYS A 236 -10.00 -4.95 -12.29
N GLN A 237 -11.22 -4.40 -12.19
CA GLN A 237 -11.83 -4.06 -10.91
C GLN A 237 -12.21 -5.29 -10.10
N GLN A 238 -11.79 -5.36 -8.86
CA GLN A 238 -12.12 -6.43 -7.93
C GLN A 238 -13.62 -6.66 -7.76
N ARG A 239 -14.45 -5.61 -7.78
CA ARG A 239 -15.91 -5.71 -7.68
C ARG A 239 -16.56 -6.43 -8.87
N ARG A 240 -15.83 -6.55 -9.99
CA ARG A 240 -16.30 -7.20 -11.23
C ARG A 240 -15.57 -8.51 -11.53
N TYR A 241 -14.80 -9.06 -10.61
CA TYR A 241 -14.12 -10.34 -10.80
C TYR A 241 -14.99 -11.44 -11.38
N TYR A 242 -16.22 -11.54 -10.89
CA TYR A 242 -17.16 -12.55 -11.37
C TYR A 242 -17.82 -12.19 -12.70
N GLN A 243 -17.62 -10.96 -13.20
CA GLN A 243 -18.18 -10.47 -14.45
C GLN A 243 -17.12 -10.29 -15.55
N CYS A 244 -15.84 -10.21 -15.18
CA CYS A 244 -14.74 -10.08 -16.13
C CYS A 244 -14.17 -11.45 -16.47
N ARG A 245 -13.86 -11.64 -17.75
CA ARG A 245 -13.20 -12.86 -18.21
C ARG A 245 -11.80 -12.98 -17.62
N ASP A 246 -11.04 -11.92 -17.72
CA ASP A 246 -9.65 -11.86 -17.26
C ASP A 246 -9.58 -11.15 -15.90
N ILE A 247 -8.97 -11.74 -14.91
CA ILE A 247 -8.97 -11.26 -13.53
C ILE A 247 -7.60 -10.87 -12.99
N CYS A 248 -6.54 -11.23 -13.68
CA CYS A 248 -5.17 -10.98 -13.22
C CYS A 248 -4.43 -10.07 -14.20
N HIS A 249 -3.76 -9.04 -13.67
CA HIS A 249 -2.91 -8.16 -14.47
C HIS A 249 -1.54 -8.76 -14.80
N LYS A 250 -1.11 -9.80 -14.07
CA LYS A 250 0.18 -10.46 -14.29
C LYS A 250 0.13 -11.62 -15.28
N CYS A 251 -1.01 -12.31 -15.38
CA CYS A 251 -1.15 -13.48 -16.25
C CYS A 251 -2.55 -13.58 -16.84
N GLY A 252 -2.76 -14.60 -17.69
CA GLY A 252 -4.04 -14.87 -18.36
C GLY A 252 -5.12 -15.52 -17.49
N ALA A 253 -5.07 -15.40 -16.15
CA ALA A 253 -6.07 -16.02 -15.29
C ALA A 253 -7.47 -15.45 -15.53
N GLN A 254 -8.44 -16.36 -15.59
CA GLN A 254 -9.85 -16.08 -15.90
C GLN A 254 -10.78 -16.52 -14.77
N THR A 255 -12.01 -16.07 -14.82
CA THR A 255 -13.04 -16.49 -13.86
C THR A 255 -13.35 -17.97 -13.99
N ASP A 256 -13.48 -18.48 -15.21
CA ASP A 256 -13.87 -19.86 -15.50
C ASP A 256 -13.02 -20.43 -16.65
N GLY A 257 -13.16 -21.73 -16.89
CA GLY A 257 -12.45 -22.44 -17.98
C GLY A 257 -11.06 -22.93 -17.58
N PRO A 258 -10.22 -23.33 -18.56
CA PRO A 258 -8.92 -23.97 -18.29
C PRO A 258 -7.89 -23.04 -17.64
N LEU A 259 -8.08 -21.72 -17.76
CA LEU A 259 -7.23 -20.70 -17.11
C LEU A 259 -7.88 -20.13 -15.85
N SER A 260 -8.81 -20.86 -15.23
CA SER A 260 -9.51 -20.38 -14.04
C SER A 260 -8.57 -20.12 -12.88
N PHE A 261 -8.77 -18.97 -12.21
CA PHE A 261 -8.06 -18.61 -10.97
C PHE A 261 -8.25 -19.61 -9.83
N ARG A 262 -9.20 -20.51 -9.96
CA ARG A 262 -9.50 -21.55 -8.97
C ARG A 262 -8.49 -22.70 -8.98
N GLY A 263 -7.67 -22.79 -10.03
CA GLY A 263 -6.51 -23.68 -10.03
C GLY A 263 -5.41 -23.15 -9.12
N LEU A 264 -5.22 -23.81 -7.97
CA LEU A 264 -4.24 -23.38 -6.94
C LEU A 264 -2.91 -24.14 -7.04
N ASP A 265 -2.54 -24.56 -8.23
CA ASP A 265 -1.23 -25.17 -8.47
C ASP A 265 -0.27 -24.12 -9.02
N TYR A 266 0.95 -24.03 -8.48
CA TYR A 266 2.03 -23.24 -9.06
C TYR A 266 2.32 -23.60 -10.52
N LEU A 267 1.97 -24.81 -10.93
CA LEU A 267 2.07 -25.28 -12.30
C LEU A 267 0.79 -25.08 -13.12
N ALA A 268 -0.19 -24.36 -12.59
CA ALA A 268 -1.43 -24.08 -13.33
C ALA A 268 -1.14 -23.29 -14.62
N ALA A 269 -1.79 -23.68 -15.70
CA ALA A 269 -1.58 -23.06 -17.03
C ALA A 269 -1.79 -21.54 -17.01
N CYS A 270 -2.74 -21.03 -16.20
CA CYS A 270 -2.99 -19.60 -16.07
C CYS A 270 -1.80 -18.85 -15.45
N PHE A 271 -1.02 -19.50 -14.58
CA PHE A 271 0.14 -18.90 -13.91
C PHE A 271 1.32 -18.69 -14.86
N PHE A 272 1.54 -19.62 -15.80
CA PHE A 272 2.63 -19.55 -16.77
C PHE A 272 2.34 -18.67 -17.97
N GLN A 273 1.08 -18.30 -18.20
CA GLN A 273 0.72 -17.35 -19.25
C GLN A 273 0.92 -15.92 -18.77
N LEU A 274 2.16 -15.55 -18.45
CA LEU A 274 2.51 -14.18 -18.12
C LEU A 274 2.15 -13.28 -19.31
N GLN A 275 1.45 -12.19 -19.03
CA GLN A 275 1.13 -11.19 -20.04
C GLN A 275 2.40 -10.44 -20.43
N SER A 276 2.57 -10.16 -21.72
CA SER A 276 3.56 -9.18 -22.14
C SER A 276 3.16 -7.80 -21.63
N THR A 277 4.11 -6.89 -21.51
CA THR A 277 3.82 -5.48 -21.14
C THR A 277 2.81 -4.86 -22.10
N GLN A 278 2.87 -5.19 -23.39
CA GLN A 278 1.92 -4.72 -24.39
C GLN A 278 0.50 -5.28 -24.15
N SER A 279 0.36 -6.58 -23.87
CA SER A 279 -0.94 -7.18 -23.51
C SER A 279 -1.51 -6.61 -22.22
N PHE A 280 -0.66 -6.31 -21.26
CA PHE A 280 -1.03 -5.67 -20.01
C PHE A 280 -1.57 -4.25 -20.22
N LEU A 281 -0.87 -3.41 -20.98
CA LEU A 281 -1.32 -2.06 -21.34
C LEU A 281 -2.62 -2.10 -22.15
N GLN A 282 -2.73 -3.03 -23.11
CA GLN A 282 -3.93 -3.24 -23.92
C GLN A 282 -5.11 -3.70 -23.07
N ALA A 283 -4.89 -4.50 -22.02
CA ALA A 283 -5.93 -4.90 -21.09
C ALA A 283 -6.42 -3.71 -20.23
N ILE A 284 -5.52 -2.80 -19.85
CA ILE A 284 -5.88 -1.53 -19.20
C ILE A 284 -6.75 -0.71 -20.14
N ASP A 285 -6.33 -0.47 -21.39
CA ASP A 285 -7.09 0.29 -22.39
C ASP A 285 -8.48 -0.30 -22.62
N THR A 286 -8.61 -1.63 -22.63
CA THR A 286 -9.91 -2.32 -22.80
C THR A 286 -10.83 -2.07 -21.60
N GLU A 287 -10.33 -2.02 -20.38
CA GLU A 287 -11.15 -1.69 -19.21
C GLU A 287 -11.56 -0.20 -19.20
N LEU A 288 -10.68 0.67 -19.66
CA LEU A 288 -10.94 2.10 -19.77
C LEU A 288 -12.02 2.43 -20.81
N SER A 289 -12.03 1.71 -21.93
CA SER A 289 -13.05 1.87 -22.98
C SER A 289 -14.49 1.58 -22.51
N LYS A 290 -14.65 0.96 -21.35
CA LYS A 290 -15.96 0.69 -20.74
C LYS A 290 -16.48 1.85 -19.88
N LEU A 291 -15.70 2.90 -19.68
CA LEU A 291 -16.11 4.07 -18.92
C LEU A 291 -17.02 4.98 -19.76
N PRO A 292 -18.06 5.59 -19.15
CA PRO A 292 -18.91 6.54 -19.86
C PRO A 292 -18.09 7.73 -20.39
N GLY A 293 -18.22 8.03 -21.68
CA GLY A 293 -17.52 9.13 -22.34
C GLY A 293 -16.16 8.76 -22.96
N TYR A 294 -15.76 7.50 -22.87
CA TYR A 294 -14.58 7.02 -23.59
C TYR A 294 -14.93 6.70 -25.04
N ASP A 295 -14.40 7.47 -26.00
CA ASP A 295 -14.68 7.30 -27.42
C ASP A 295 -13.66 6.35 -28.08
N VAL A 296 -14.16 5.19 -28.52
CA VAL A 296 -13.36 4.13 -29.17
C VAL A 296 -13.07 4.43 -30.66
N GLN A 297 -13.74 5.41 -31.25
CA GLN A 297 -13.70 5.61 -32.71
C GLN A 297 -12.40 6.24 -33.23
N ASP A 298 -11.56 6.82 -32.35
CA ASP A 298 -10.27 7.39 -32.77
C ASP A 298 -9.13 6.35 -32.91
N ASN A 299 -9.48 5.06 -32.86
CA ASN A 299 -8.57 3.91 -32.85
C ASN A 299 -8.02 3.46 -34.21
N SER A 300 -8.46 4.08 -35.35
CA SER A 300 -8.11 3.62 -36.68
C SER A 300 -6.77 4.12 -37.24
N ARG A 301 -5.99 4.88 -36.47
CA ARG A 301 -4.69 5.36 -36.93
C ARG A 301 -3.55 4.52 -36.35
N THR A 302 -2.86 3.87 -37.28
CA THR A 302 -1.73 2.93 -37.10
C THR A 302 -0.43 3.52 -36.52
N ASP A 303 -0.49 4.63 -35.82
CA ASP A 303 0.68 5.26 -35.19
C ASP A 303 0.64 4.99 -33.69
N VAL A 304 1.12 3.80 -33.29
CA VAL A 304 1.10 3.26 -31.90
C VAL A 304 1.71 4.22 -30.88
N GLY A 305 2.68 5.07 -31.29
CA GLY A 305 3.32 6.06 -30.40
C GLY A 305 2.46 7.30 -30.13
N LYS A 306 1.69 7.79 -31.11
CA LYS A 306 0.92 9.03 -31.00
C LYS A 306 -0.54 8.82 -30.57
N ALA A 307 -1.12 7.66 -30.88
CA ALA A 307 -2.46 7.31 -30.44
C ALA A 307 -2.51 6.97 -28.93
N SER A 308 -1.41 6.42 -28.40
CA SER A 308 -1.28 6.23 -26.98
C SER A 308 -1.29 7.56 -26.21
N ASP A 309 -0.68 8.60 -26.73
CA ASP A 309 -0.51 9.90 -26.04
C ASP A 309 -1.85 10.66 -25.85
N ARG A 310 -2.79 10.60 -26.79
CA ARG A 310 -4.08 11.30 -26.69
C ARG A 310 -5.12 10.59 -25.83
N ARG A 311 -5.08 9.27 -25.73
CA ARG A 311 -6.03 8.49 -24.90
C ARG A 311 -5.64 8.40 -23.45
N ARG A 312 -4.40 8.64 -23.22
CA ARG A 312 -3.79 8.60 -21.91
C ARG A 312 -4.12 9.82 -21.07
N THR A 313 -4.63 10.89 -21.68
CA THR A 313 -5.07 12.09 -20.96
C THR A 313 -6.38 11.92 -20.20
N ASP A 314 -7.14 10.83 -20.40
CA ASP A 314 -8.48 10.70 -19.85
C ASP A 314 -8.62 9.82 -18.60
N VAL A 315 -7.56 9.15 -18.13
CA VAL A 315 -7.71 8.15 -17.06
C VAL A 315 -6.53 8.03 -16.10
N GLY A 316 -6.46 8.84 -15.13
CA GLY A 316 -5.70 8.64 -13.89
C GLY A 316 -4.25 8.14 -13.98
N VAL A 317 -3.75 7.51 -12.93
CA VAL A 317 -2.35 7.05 -12.77
C VAL A 317 -1.91 6.01 -13.80
N GLY A 318 -2.83 5.30 -14.43
CA GLY A 318 -2.48 4.43 -15.54
C GLY A 318 -1.64 5.14 -16.58
N GLN A 319 -1.78 6.43 -16.68
CA GLN A 319 -1.11 7.31 -17.61
C GLN A 319 0.10 8.04 -17.06
N THR A 320 0.16 8.30 -15.77
CA THR A 320 1.43 8.65 -15.15
C THR A 320 2.40 7.50 -15.25
N SER A 321 1.89 6.29 -15.36
CA SER A 321 2.66 5.07 -15.59
C SER A 321 2.98 4.79 -17.05
N ASP A 322 2.50 5.58 -18.00
CA ASP A 322 3.05 5.61 -19.35
C ASP A 322 4.54 5.76 -19.36
N ILE A 323 5.00 6.40 -18.36
CA ILE A 323 6.40 6.62 -18.27
C ILE A 323 7.06 5.30 -17.88
N TYR A 324 6.45 4.41 -17.08
CA TYR A 324 7.24 3.29 -16.52
C TYR A 324 6.42 2.15 -15.94
N MET A 325 5.17 1.94 -16.37
CA MET A 325 4.39 0.83 -15.87
C MET A 325 4.69 -0.47 -16.60
N TYR A 326 5.29 -1.38 -15.86
CA TYR A 326 5.41 -2.77 -16.24
C TYR A 326 4.50 -3.59 -15.35
N GLN A 327 4.14 -4.79 -15.79
CA GLN A 327 3.36 -5.72 -14.97
C GLN A 327 3.98 -5.98 -13.57
N ASP A 328 5.28 -5.71 -13.41
CA ASP A 328 6.02 -5.88 -12.16
C ASP A 328 6.02 -4.65 -11.27
N THR A 329 5.57 -3.49 -11.77
CA THR A 329 5.55 -2.23 -11.03
C THR A 329 4.44 -2.23 -9.99
N ALA A 330 3.26 -2.75 -10.34
CA ALA A 330 2.15 -2.90 -9.40
C ALA A 330 2.29 -4.18 -8.60
N LEU A 331 2.42 -4.03 -7.29
CA LEU A 331 2.66 -5.13 -6.38
C LEU A 331 1.37 -5.62 -5.75
N PHE A 332 1.22 -6.95 -5.67
CA PHE A 332 0.22 -7.54 -4.80
C PHE A 332 0.65 -7.39 -3.34
N ASP A 333 -0.22 -6.88 -2.51
CA ASP A 333 0.03 -6.69 -1.09
C ASP A 333 -0.40 -7.93 -0.27
N TRP A 334 0.50 -8.43 0.58
CA TRP A 334 0.24 -9.58 1.44
C TRP A 334 -0.86 -9.31 2.47
N MET A 335 -0.93 -8.09 3.03
CA MET A 335 -1.94 -7.75 4.02
C MET A 335 -3.36 -7.89 3.45
N HIS A 336 -3.63 -7.29 2.28
CA HIS A 336 -4.93 -7.37 1.62
C HIS A 336 -5.20 -8.74 0.99
N THR A 337 -4.15 -9.43 0.54
CA THR A 337 -4.28 -10.73 -0.10
C THR A 337 -4.51 -11.83 0.93
N SER A 338 -3.67 -11.90 1.98
CA SER A 338 -3.75 -12.91 3.03
C SER A 338 -4.60 -12.47 4.20
N ALA A 339 -4.14 -11.49 5.00
CA ALA A 339 -4.77 -11.14 6.27
C ALA A 339 -6.21 -10.62 6.13
N LEU A 340 -6.50 -9.83 5.07
CA LEU A 340 -7.85 -9.34 4.71
C LEU A 340 -8.47 -10.11 3.54
N GLY A 341 -8.06 -11.34 3.32
CA GLY A 341 -8.57 -12.20 2.25
C GLY A 341 -8.59 -13.66 2.65
N ILE A 342 -7.50 -14.36 2.39
CA ILE A 342 -7.40 -15.82 2.58
C ILE A 342 -7.60 -16.21 4.04
N GLU A 343 -6.95 -15.50 4.97
CA GLU A 343 -7.02 -15.80 6.40
C GLU A 343 -8.42 -15.54 6.99
N LEU A 344 -9.15 -14.53 6.49
CA LEU A 344 -10.53 -14.32 6.93
C LEU A 344 -11.40 -15.56 6.66
N ARG A 345 -11.20 -16.19 5.49
CA ARG A 345 -11.90 -17.41 5.07
C ARG A 345 -11.41 -18.64 5.83
N ALA A 346 -10.10 -18.79 5.98
CA ALA A 346 -9.48 -19.88 6.72
C ALA A 346 -9.97 -19.89 8.17
N ASN A 347 -9.85 -18.74 8.86
CA ASN A 347 -10.23 -18.59 10.25
C ASN A 347 -11.74 -18.78 10.47
N GLY A 348 -12.56 -18.22 9.58
CA GLY A 348 -14.01 -18.38 9.63
C GLY A 348 -14.43 -19.84 9.48
N SER A 349 -13.91 -20.53 8.45
CA SER A 349 -14.19 -21.95 8.19
C SER A 349 -13.70 -22.83 9.35
N ALA A 350 -12.47 -22.66 9.79
CA ALA A 350 -11.87 -23.45 10.87
C ALA A 350 -12.64 -23.28 12.20
N LEU A 351 -12.97 -22.05 12.59
CA LEU A 351 -13.74 -21.79 13.82
C LEU A 351 -15.10 -22.45 13.80
N MET A 352 -15.81 -22.38 12.68
CA MET A 352 -17.14 -22.98 12.56
C MET A 352 -17.09 -24.51 12.54
N GLU A 353 -16.13 -25.12 11.82
CA GLU A 353 -15.92 -26.57 11.81
C GLU A 353 -15.57 -27.08 13.21
N MET A 354 -14.59 -26.50 13.88
CA MET A 354 -14.15 -26.89 15.21
C MET A 354 -15.27 -26.71 16.26
N ALA A 355 -16.11 -25.66 16.11
CA ALA A 355 -17.28 -25.48 16.95
C ALA A 355 -18.34 -26.59 16.69
N THR A 356 -18.52 -27.03 15.44
CA THR A 356 -19.42 -28.12 15.05
C THR A 356 -18.91 -29.46 15.57
N GLU A 357 -17.61 -29.71 15.52
CA GLU A 357 -16.95 -30.89 16.07
C GLU A 357 -17.04 -30.97 17.60
N GLY A 358 -17.33 -29.83 18.24
CA GLY A 358 -17.48 -29.74 19.70
C GLY A 358 -16.19 -29.42 20.44
N ARG A 359 -15.19 -28.84 19.80
CA ARG A 359 -13.91 -28.44 20.42
C ARG A 359 -14.08 -27.61 21.69
N TRP A 360 -15.09 -26.73 21.70
CA TRP A 360 -15.45 -25.90 22.85
C TRP A 360 -16.73 -26.35 23.56
N GLY A 361 -17.14 -27.60 23.35
CA GLY A 361 -18.32 -28.22 23.88
C GLY A 361 -19.46 -28.27 22.88
N ARG A 362 -20.34 -29.27 23.08
CA ARG A 362 -21.57 -29.45 22.30
C ARG A 362 -22.75 -28.89 23.07
N PHE A 363 -23.55 -28.05 22.43
CA PHE A 363 -24.69 -27.37 23.04
C PHE A 363 -25.94 -27.65 22.22
N GLY A 364 -27.09 -27.81 22.92
CA GLY A 364 -28.41 -27.93 22.30
C GLY A 364 -28.98 -26.57 21.89
N GLY A 365 -30.17 -26.62 21.26
CA GLY A 365 -30.91 -25.42 20.88
C GLY A 365 -30.71 -24.99 19.44
N GLU A 366 -31.29 -23.84 19.11
CA GLU A 366 -31.18 -23.23 17.79
C GLU A 366 -29.74 -22.90 17.41
N PHE A 367 -29.45 -22.79 16.08
CA PHE A 367 -28.12 -22.51 15.52
C PHE A 367 -27.42 -21.36 16.25
N LYS A 368 -28.08 -20.20 16.39
CA LYS A 368 -27.47 -19.03 17.02
C LYS A 368 -27.09 -19.24 18.49
N VAL A 369 -27.90 -20.00 19.23
CA VAL A 369 -27.66 -20.25 20.65
C VAL A 369 -26.50 -21.21 20.84
N ARG A 370 -26.57 -22.40 20.21
CA ARG A 370 -25.55 -23.45 20.37
C ARG A 370 -24.16 -22.97 19.91
N TYR A 371 -24.06 -22.34 18.75
CA TYR A 371 -22.78 -21.81 18.26
C TYR A 371 -22.36 -20.55 19.01
N GLY A 372 -23.27 -19.71 19.47
CA GLY A 372 -22.98 -18.55 20.30
C GLY A 372 -22.21 -18.91 21.58
N ILE A 373 -22.59 -20.01 22.24
CA ILE A 373 -21.88 -20.49 23.45
C ILE A 373 -20.51 -21.04 23.11
N ALA A 374 -20.37 -21.88 22.06
CA ALA A 374 -19.11 -22.44 21.63
C ALA A 374 -18.11 -21.33 21.21
N LEU A 375 -18.57 -20.39 20.40
CA LEU A 375 -17.74 -19.27 19.91
C LEU A 375 -17.33 -18.29 21.01
N LYS A 376 -18.19 -18.08 22.03
CA LYS A 376 -17.80 -17.31 23.23
C LYS A 376 -16.66 -17.98 23.99
N ARG A 377 -16.67 -19.32 24.13
CA ARG A 377 -15.57 -20.07 24.74
C ARG A 377 -14.30 -20.02 23.87
N ALA A 378 -14.44 -20.19 22.55
CA ALA A 378 -13.34 -20.01 21.59
C ALA A 378 -12.68 -18.63 21.73
N TRP A 379 -13.49 -17.57 21.86
CA TRP A 379 -12.96 -16.22 22.05
C TRP A 379 -12.26 -16.02 23.40
N THR A 380 -12.74 -16.67 24.47
CA THR A 380 -12.05 -16.65 25.76
C THR A 380 -10.70 -17.36 25.68
N ASP A 381 -10.63 -18.50 25.00
CA ASP A 381 -9.42 -19.25 24.73
C ASP A 381 -8.42 -18.42 23.89
N PHE A 382 -8.87 -17.78 22.82
CA PHE A 382 -8.07 -16.84 22.03
C PHE A 382 -7.49 -15.68 22.88
N LYS A 383 -8.29 -15.09 23.77
CA LYS A 383 -7.79 -14.03 24.67
C LYS A 383 -6.70 -14.54 25.61
N THR A 384 -6.90 -15.74 26.15
CA THR A 384 -5.90 -16.38 27.00
C THR A 384 -4.59 -16.61 26.24
N TYR A 385 -4.68 -17.10 25.00
CA TYR A 385 -3.52 -17.23 24.12
C TYR A 385 -2.82 -15.88 23.89
N CYS A 386 -3.54 -14.83 23.51
CA CYS A 386 -2.96 -13.51 23.30
C CYS A 386 -2.26 -12.97 24.56
N SER A 387 -2.88 -13.12 25.73
CA SER A 387 -2.29 -12.71 27.00
C SER A 387 -0.99 -13.48 27.31
N ALA A 388 -1.00 -14.79 27.11
CA ALA A 388 0.18 -15.64 27.34
C ALA A 388 1.36 -15.31 26.40
N HIS A 389 1.09 -14.79 25.21
CA HIS A 389 2.10 -14.45 24.21
C HIS A 389 2.39 -12.94 24.11
N GLY A 390 1.83 -12.12 25.02
CA GLY A 390 2.03 -10.66 24.99
C GLY A 390 1.48 -9.97 23.75
N LEU A 391 0.46 -10.55 23.08
CA LEU A 391 -0.13 -10.03 21.86
C LEU A 391 -1.23 -9.01 22.17
N GLU A 392 -1.05 -7.77 21.71
CA GLU A 392 -2.14 -6.79 21.75
C GLU A 392 -3.22 -7.18 20.72
N GLN A 393 -4.45 -7.38 21.20
CA GLN A 393 -5.58 -7.70 20.33
C GLN A 393 -6.77 -6.78 20.63
N LYS A 394 -7.49 -6.40 19.55
CA LYS A 394 -8.73 -5.62 19.58
C LYS A 394 -9.85 -6.33 18.82
N GLN A 395 -9.75 -7.66 18.71
CA GLN A 395 -10.75 -8.48 18.05
C GLN A 395 -12.04 -8.49 18.87
N PRO A 396 -13.20 -8.18 18.28
CA PRO A 396 -14.49 -8.38 18.94
C PRO A 396 -14.74 -9.85 19.26
N GLN A 397 -15.64 -10.10 20.21
CA GLN A 397 -16.05 -11.47 20.54
C GLN A 397 -16.50 -12.23 19.29
N PHE A 398 -16.08 -13.49 19.17
CA PHE A 398 -16.55 -14.37 18.12
C PHE A 398 -18.04 -14.67 18.31
N THR A 399 -18.80 -14.42 17.26
CA THR A 399 -20.24 -14.69 17.17
C THR A 399 -20.57 -15.19 15.77
N VAL A 400 -21.71 -15.78 15.58
CA VAL A 400 -22.18 -16.19 14.24
C VAL A 400 -22.23 -14.99 13.27
N ILE A 401 -22.47 -13.78 13.77
CA ILE A 401 -22.48 -12.55 12.95
C ILE A 401 -21.06 -12.14 12.54
N THR A 402 -20.12 -12.18 13.49
CA THR A 402 -18.71 -11.83 13.19
C THR A 402 -18.00 -12.89 12.36
N LEU A 403 -18.59 -14.08 12.23
CA LEU A 403 -18.12 -15.15 11.34
C LEU A 403 -18.91 -15.25 10.03
N GLY A 404 -19.75 -14.26 9.68
CA GLY A 404 -20.51 -14.29 8.43
C GLY A 404 -21.67 -15.30 8.39
N MET A 405 -21.99 -15.95 9.52
CA MET A 405 -22.98 -17.03 9.65
C MET A 405 -24.34 -16.54 10.16
N ALA A 406 -24.68 -15.28 9.95
CA ALA A 406 -25.96 -14.71 10.40
C ALA A 406 -27.19 -15.41 9.75
N ALA A 407 -27.03 -15.92 8.52
CA ALA A 407 -28.03 -16.69 7.78
C ALA A 407 -28.11 -18.18 8.21
N GLY A 408 -27.48 -18.57 9.32
CA GLY A 408 -27.40 -19.95 9.76
C GLY A 408 -26.40 -20.79 8.97
N ALA A 409 -26.66 -22.05 8.75
CA ALA A 409 -25.75 -22.98 8.04
C ALA A 409 -25.45 -22.57 6.59
N GLU A 410 -26.34 -21.81 5.97
CA GLU A 410 -26.18 -21.26 4.61
C GLU A 410 -25.28 -20.02 4.56
N GLY A 411 -24.79 -19.55 5.70
CA GLY A 411 -23.87 -18.41 5.78
C GLY A 411 -22.53 -18.71 5.12
N LEU A 412 -21.78 -17.66 4.84
CA LEU A 412 -20.42 -17.74 4.34
C LEU A 412 -19.46 -17.58 5.51
N PRO A 413 -18.72 -18.63 5.92
CA PRO A 413 -17.83 -18.54 7.06
C PRO A 413 -16.62 -17.66 6.71
N GLU A 414 -16.68 -16.41 7.19
CA GLU A 414 -15.66 -15.40 7.00
C GLU A 414 -15.53 -14.56 8.27
N LEU A 415 -14.36 -14.59 8.90
CA LEU A 415 -14.10 -13.83 10.12
C LEU A 415 -14.07 -12.33 9.81
N LYS A 416 -14.85 -11.52 10.50
CA LYS A 416 -14.75 -10.07 10.48
C LYS A 416 -13.65 -9.62 11.43
N ALA A 417 -12.49 -9.31 10.92
CA ALA A 417 -11.32 -8.89 11.68
C ALA A 417 -10.54 -7.81 10.95
N LYS A 418 -9.78 -7.01 11.71
CA LYS A 418 -8.70 -6.19 11.15
C LYS A 418 -7.49 -7.09 10.86
N ALA A 419 -6.65 -6.69 9.89
CA ALA A 419 -5.55 -7.50 9.40
C ALA A 419 -4.66 -8.08 10.52
N ARG A 420 -4.15 -7.26 11.44
CA ARG A 420 -3.32 -7.73 12.56
C ARG A 420 -4.04 -8.73 13.46
N ASN A 421 -5.30 -8.46 13.80
CA ASN A 421 -6.10 -9.38 14.61
C ASN A 421 -6.34 -10.71 13.88
N CYS A 422 -6.57 -10.67 12.56
CA CYS A 422 -6.74 -11.86 11.74
C CYS A 422 -5.50 -12.75 11.80
N MET A 423 -4.31 -12.18 11.63
CA MET A 423 -3.03 -12.89 11.76
C MET A 423 -2.87 -13.53 13.16
N HIS A 424 -3.22 -12.82 14.24
CA HIS A 424 -3.18 -13.39 15.59
C HIS A 424 -4.15 -14.56 15.77
N VAL A 425 -5.35 -14.48 15.17
CA VAL A 425 -6.30 -15.61 15.16
C VAL A 425 -5.73 -16.79 14.40
N THR A 426 -5.10 -16.56 13.25
CA THR A 426 -4.42 -17.61 12.47
C THR A 426 -3.32 -18.30 13.29
N GLN A 427 -2.46 -17.53 13.97
CA GLN A 427 -1.40 -18.07 14.83
C GLN A 427 -1.97 -18.91 15.98
N TRP A 428 -3.01 -18.41 16.66
CA TRP A 428 -3.69 -19.16 17.71
C TRP A 428 -4.29 -20.45 17.19
N LEU A 429 -5.05 -20.42 16.09
CA LEU A 429 -5.65 -21.61 15.50
C LEU A 429 -4.59 -22.61 15.04
N ALA A 430 -3.48 -22.15 14.46
CA ALA A 430 -2.36 -23.02 14.08
C ALA A 430 -1.76 -23.74 15.30
N SER A 431 -1.58 -23.04 16.42
CA SER A 431 -1.10 -23.65 17.66
C SER A 431 -2.10 -24.64 18.24
N LEU A 432 -3.39 -24.31 18.21
CA LEU A 432 -4.48 -25.12 18.75
C LEU A 432 -4.68 -26.42 17.96
N THR A 433 -4.49 -26.38 16.64
CA THR A 433 -4.69 -27.54 15.74
C THR A 433 -3.40 -28.31 15.44
N ARG A 434 -2.29 -27.96 16.04
CA ARG A 434 -0.96 -28.57 15.75
C ARG A 434 -0.95 -30.10 15.80
N ASN A 435 -1.74 -30.67 16.71
CA ASN A 435 -1.82 -32.11 16.91
C ASN A 435 -3.11 -32.73 16.36
N ASP A 436 -3.93 -31.96 15.62
CA ASP A 436 -5.17 -32.46 15.03
C ASP A 436 -4.81 -33.37 13.82
N ALA A 437 -4.72 -34.67 14.07
CA ALA A 437 -4.33 -35.67 13.08
C ALA A 437 -5.38 -36.78 12.91
N ALA A 438 -6.56 -36.65 13.55
CA ALA A 438 -7.54 -37.72 13.64
C ALA A 438 -8.06 -38.19 12.27
N ASP A 439 -8.28 -37.28 11.34
CA ASP A 439 -8.78 -37.55 10.00
C ASP A 439 -8.11 -36.67 8.94
N PRO A 440 -8.23 -37.01 7.65
CA PRO A 440 -7.58 -36.25 6.56
C PRO A 440 -8.03 -34.78 6.49
N HIS A 441 -9.30 -34.47 6.76
CA HIS A 441 -9.84 -33.12 6.72
C HIS A 441 -9.22 -32.23 7.81
N SER A 442 -9.23 -32.70 9.07
CA SER A 442 -8.62 -32.01 10.21
C SER A 442 -7.12 -31.79 10.00
N ARG A 443 -6.42 -32.76 9.42
CA ARG A 443 -5.00 -32.60 9.04
C ARG A 443 -4.77 -31.52 7.98
N ASN A 444 -5.62 -31.44 6.97
CA ASN A 444 -5.51 -30.41 5.94
C ASN A 444 -5.85 -29.03 6.50
N ARG A 445 -6.86 -28.92 7.40
CA ARG A 445 -7.16 -27.69 8.15
C ARG A 445 -5.96 -27.21 8.96
N SER A 446 -5.35 -28.09 9.74
CA SER A 446 -4.12 -27.77 10.49
C SER A 446 -2.97 -27.33 9.59
N ARG A 447 -2.77 -27.97 8.43
CA ARG A 447 -1.75 -27.61 7.45
C ARG A 447 -1.96 -26.21 6.86
N VAL A 448 -3.19 -25.84 6.52
CA VAL A 448 -3.52 -24.50 6.02
C VAL A 448 -3.20 -23.44 7.06
N LEU A 449 -3.65 -23.64 8.30
CA LEU A 449 -3.45 -22.69 9.39
C LEU A 449 -1.96 -22.56 9.74
N TRP A 450 -1.23 -23.69 9.80
CA TRP A 450 0.20 -23.71 10.02
C TRP A 450 0.96 -22.98 8.90
N ALA A 451 0.61 -23.23 7.65
CA ALA A 451 1.29 -22.61 6.51
C ALA A 451 1.09 -21.09 6.49
N LEU A 452 -0.12 -20.60 6.75
CA LEU A 452 -0.41 -19.17 6.87
C LEU A 452 0.35 -18.53 8.04
N ALA A 453 0.38 -19.18 9.21
CA ALA A 453 1.15 -18.71 10.36
C ALA A 453 2.65 -18.68 10.06
N SER A 454 3.19 -19.74 9.45
CA SER A 454 4.60 -19.82 9.05
C SER A 454 5.00 -18.73 8.05
N LEU A 455 4.16 -18.45 7.05
CA LEU A 455 4.39 -17.35 6.10
C LEU A 455 4.40 -16.00 6.81
N ASN A 456 3.43 -15.73 7.67
CA ASN A 456 3.35 -14.50 8.46
C ASN A 456 4.59 -14.31 9.34
N ASP A 457 5.01 -15.36 10.06
CA ASP A 457 6.17 -15.33 10.94
C ASP A 457 7.46 -15.09 10.15
N THR A 458 7.63 -15.77 9.00
CA THR A 458 8.78 -15.57 8.12
C THR A 458 8.85 -14.13 7.64
N PHE A 459 7.75 -13.55 7.12
CA PHE A 459 7.76 -12.18 6.62
C PHE A 459 7.96 -11.14 7.72
N LEU A 460 7.47 -11.39 8.93
CA LEU A 460 7.67 -10.52 10.07
C LEU A 460 9.10 -10.56 10.64
N SER A 461 9.76 -11.72 10.61
CA SER A 461 11.10 -11.89 11.18
C SER A 461 12.24 -11.59 10.20
N ALA A 462 12.09 -11.98 8.93
CA ALA A 462 13.10 -11.83 7.89
C ALA A 462 13.49 -10.38 7.61
N GLY A 463 14.70 -10.19 7.08
CA GLY A 463 15.18 -8.91 6.57
C GLY A 463 14.44 -8.42 5.31
N LEU A 464 15.01 -7.41 4.65
CA LEU A 464 14.52 -6.93 3.34
C LEU A 464 14.59 -8.03 2.27
N TRP A 465 15.64 -8.83 2.33
CA TRP A 465 15.88 -9.96 1.46
C TRP A 465 15.79 -11.25 2.26
N LEU A 466 15.08 -12.23 1.72
CA LEU A 466 14.96 -13.56 2.31
C LEU A 466 16.26 -14.33 2.14
N SER A 467 16.76 -14.92 3.19
CA SER A 467 17.81 -15.94 3.12
C SER A 467 17.34 -17.17 2.34
N ASP A 468 18.26 -18.07 1.99
CA ASP A 468 17.92 -19.31 1.30
C ASP A 468 16.96 -20.17 2.11
N ASP A 469 17.16 -20.26 3.43
CA ASP A 469 16.29 -21.02 4.33
C ASP A 469 14.90 -20.41 4.47
N GLU A 470 14.81 -19.06 4.56
CA GLU A 470 13.54 -18.36 4.62
C GLU A 470 12.77 -18.52 3.31
N ALA A 471 13.43 -18.38 2.16
CA ALA A 471 12.80 -18.58 0.85
C ALA A 471 12.36 -20.03 0.64
N ALA A 472 13.14 -21.02 1.08
CA ALA A 472 12.74 -22.42 1.07
C ALA A 472 11.54 -22.67 2.00
N THR A 473 11.46 -21.96 3.13
CA THR A 473 10.31 -22.00 4.03
C THR A 473 9.08 -21.40 3.38
N VAL A 474 9.21 -20.26 2.68
CA VAL A 474 8.13 -19.65 1.91
C VAL A 474 7.62 -20.59 0.82
N ASP A 475 8.52 -21.19 0.00
CA ASP A 475 8.13 -22.13 -1.05
C ASP A 475 7.37 -23.34 -0.49
N ARG A 476 7.93 -23.98 0.55
CA ARG A 476 7.31 -25.14 1.21
C ARG A 476 5.93 -24.78 1.78
N SER A 477 5.82 -23.68 2.52
CA SER A 477 4.57 -23.24 3.14
C SER A 477 3.52 -22.89 2.08
N SER A 478 3.93 -22.29 0.96
CA SER A 478 3.06 -21.97 -0.17
C SER A 478 2.45 -23.22 -0.80
N ARG A 479 3.27 -24.24 -1.07
CA ARG A 479 2.81 -25.53 -1.63
C ARG A 479 1.86 -26.24 -0.67
N ILE A 480 2.17 -26.24 0.63
CA ILE A 480 1.30 -26.82 1.66
C ILE A 480 -0.02 -26.08 1.72
N LEU A 481 0.00 -24.74 1.77
CA LEU A 481 -1.20 -23.90 1.81
C LEU A 481 -2.13 -24.22 0.65
N LEU A 482 -1.63 -24.11 -0.58
CA LEU A 482 -2.44 -24.26 -1.79
C LEU A 482 -2.95 -25.70 -1.97
N GLY A 483 -2.09 -26.71 -1.73
CA GLY A 483 -2.45 -28.12 -1.85
C GLY A 483 -3.45 -28.57 -0.77
N ALA A 484 -3.28 -28.13 0.48
CA ALA A 484 -4.22 -28.45 1.55
C ALA A 484 -5.56 -27.72 1.37
N TRP A 485 -5.52 -26.45 0.91
CA TRP A 485 -6.72 -25.67 0.58
C TRP A 485 -7.58 -26.34 -0.49
N THR A 486 -6.95 -26.79 -1.57
CA THR A 486 -7.64 -27.50 -2.67
C THR A 486 -8.37 -28.73 -2.16
N ARG A 487 -7.75 -29.52 -1.27
CA ARG A 487 -8.39 -30.70 -0.65
C ARG A 487 -9.55 -30.33 0.24
N LEU A 488 -9.36 -29.34 1.15
CA LEU A 488 -10.44 -28.86 2.00
C LEU A 488 -11.63 -28.32 1.18
N ARG A 489 -11.36 -27.63 0.09
CA ARG A 489 -12.43 -27.17 -0.81
C ARG A 489 -13.17 -28.33 -1.48
N ALA A 490 -12.46 -29.38 -1.88
CA ALA A 490 -13.07 -30.58 -2.45
C ALA A 490 -13.92 -31.32 -1.41
N ASP A 491 -13.40 -31.49 -0.18
CA ASP A 491 -14.13 -32.13 0.93
C ASP A 491 -15.38 -31.34 1.32
N ALA A 492 -15.31 -30.01 1.23
CA ALA A 492 -16.43 -29.10 1.53
C ALA A 492 -17.32 -28.80 0.31
N ALA A 493 -17.28 -29.62 -0.75
CA ALA A 493 -18.10 -29.44 -1.94
C ALA A 493 -19.59 -29.33 -1.57
N GLY A 494 -20.30 -28.40 -2.22
CA GLY A 494 -21.71 -28.10 -1.88
C GLY A 494 -21.91 -27.13 -0.72
N THR A 495 -20.85 -26.78 0.02
CA THR A 495 -20.87 -25.76 1.08
C THR A 495 -20.16 -24.49 0.66
N LYS A 496 -20.22 -23.44 1.49
CA LYS A 496 -19.45 -22.21 1.31
C LYS A 496 -18.12 -22.20 2.07
N TYR A 497 -17.79 -23.28 2.78
CA TYR A 497 -16.54 -23.43 3.51
C TYR A 497 -15.37 -23.56 2.53
N TRP A 498 -14.22 -23.04 2.93
CA TRP A 498 -12.96 -23.11 2.17
C TRP A 498 -13.08 -22.59 0.73
N GLY A 499 -14.00 -21.65 0.51
CA GLY A 499 -14.24 -21.09 -0.83
C GLY A 499 -13.00 -20.38 -1.38
N THR A 500 -12.59 -20.76 -2.59
CA THR A 500 -11.48 -20.09 -3.31
C THR A 500 -11.95 -18.73 -3.83
N ILE A 501 -11.15 -17.70 -3.61
CA ILE A 501 -11.35 -16.32 -4.06
C ILE A 501 -10.18 -15.86 -4.91
N PRO A 502 -10.32 -14.83 -5.74
CA PRO A 502 -9.22 -14.32 -6.59
C PRO A 502 -7.94 -13.97 -5.84
N LYS A 503 -8.03 -13.62 -4.56
CA LYS A 503 -6.86 -13.36 -3.71
C LYS A 503 -5.94 -14.57 -3.53
N HIS A 504 -6.44 -15.80 -3.67
CA HIS A 504 -5.58 -16.99 -3.69
C HIS A 504 -4.64 -16.99 -4.91
N HIS A 505 -5.15 -16.60 -6.07
CA HIS A 505 -4.34 -16.47 -7.27
C HIS A 505 -3.31 -15.34 -7.14
N ALA A 506 -3.70 -14.20 -6.57
CA ALA A 506 -2.75 -13.13 -6.27
C ALA A 506 -1.65 -13.56 -5.28
N ALA A 507 -2.01 -14.39 -4.27
CA ALA A 507 -1.04 -14.98 -3.35
C ALA A 507 -0.04 -15.90 -4.09
N MET A 508 -0.48 -16.67 -5.10
CA MET A 508 0.42 -17.50 -5.90
C MET A 508 1.52 -16.66 -6.55
N HIS A 509 1.15 -15.54 -7.20
CA HIS A 509 2.12 -14.62 -7.79
C HIS A 509 3.04 -14.01 -6.74
N LEU A 510 2.47 -13.47 -5.65
CA LEU A 510 3.23 -12.83 -4.59
C LEU A 510 4.25 -13.78 -3.97
N LEU A 511 3.85 -15.00 -3.66
CA LEU A 511 4.69 -16.01 -3.04
C LEU A 511 5.77 -16.51 -4.01
N ALA A 512 5.44 -16.73 -5.28
CA ALA A 512 6.41 -17.11 -6.30
C ALA A 512 7.43 -15.99 -6.55
N ASP A 513 6.98 -14.74 -6.63
CA ASP A 513 7.84 -13.56 -6.76
C ASP A 513 8.78 -13.44 -5.54
N ALA A 514 8.28 -13.67 -4.32
CA ALA A 514 9.09 -13.63 -3.11
C ALA A 514 10.19 -14.69 -3.11
N VAL A 515 9.88 -15.91 -3.55
CA VAL A 515 10.87 -17.00 -3.67
C VAL A 515 11.89 -16.70 -4.75
N ALA A 516 11.45 -16.27 -5.93
CA ALA A 516 12.33 -16.02 -7.08
C ALA A 516 13.24 -14.79 -6.88
N SER A 517 12.70 -13.70 -6.35
CA SER A 517 13.45 -12.45 -6.14
C SER A 517 14.16 -12.37 -4.80
N ARG A 518 13.90 -13.28 -3.89
CA ARG A 518 14.31 -13.21 -2.47
C ARG A 518 13.77 -12.01 -1.71
N ARG A 519 12.91 -11.23 -2.30
CA ARG A 519 12.40 -10.02 -1.65
C ARG A 519 11.29 -10.36 -0.66
N ASN A 520 11.43 -9.84 0.57
CA ASN A 520 10.43 -10.02 1.61
C ASN A 520 9.16 -9.22 1.29
N PRO A 521 7.98 -9.84 1.18
CA PRO A 521 6.70 -9.15 1.00
C PRO A 521 6.39 -8.10 2.06
N ALA A 522 6.93 -8.23 3.28
CA ALA A 522 6.79 -7.22 4.32
C ALA A 522 7.42 -5.87 3.94
N SER A 523 8.32 -5.84 2.97
CA SER A 523 8.94 -4.59 2.50
C SER A 523 7.98 -3.69 1.71
N TYR A 524 6.88 -4.24 1.19
CA TYR A 524 5.90 -3.51 0.37
C TYR A 524 4.44 -3.77 0.76
N TRP A 525 4.17 -4.37 1.92
CA TRP A 525 2.80 -4.52 2.38
C TRP A 525 2.17 -3.20 2.84
N CYS A 526 0.86 -3.10 2.79
CA CYS A 526 0.13 -1.86 3.05
C CYS A 526 -0.02 -1.50 4.54
N PHE A 527 0.46 -2.30 5.51
CA PHE A 527 0.30 -1.99 6.94
C PHE A 527 0.82 -0.60 7.33
N SER A 528 1.97 -0.20 6.78
CA SER A 528 2.55 1.11 7.08
C SER A 528 1.75 2.25 6.44
N GLY A 529 1.29 2.07 5.19
CA GLY A 529 0.40 3.01 4.52
C GLY A 529 -0.93 3.17 5.28
N GLU A 530 -1.59 2.09 5.60
CA GLU A 530 -2.82 2.06 6.41
C GLU A 530 -2.65 2.74 7.79
N HIS A 531 -1.48 2.58 8.41
CA HIS A 531 -1.17 3.30 9.64
C HIS A 531 -1.19 4.82 9.42
N ILE A 532 -0.55 5.31 8.34
CA ILE A 532 -0.55 6.74 7.99
C ILE A 532 -1.97 7.22 7.69
N MET A 533 -2.80 6.43 6.97
CA MET A 533 -4.21 6.72 6.75
C MET A 533 -4.94 6.92 8.08
N GLY A 534 -4.72 6.02 9.03
CA GLY A 534 -5.29 6.12 10.38
C GLY A 534 -4.81 7.35 11.15
N VAL A 535 -3.55 7.74 11.03
CA VAL A 535 -3.00 8.97 11.63
C VAL A 535 -3.63 10.19 10.99
N SER A 536 -3.68 10.26 9.67
CA SER A 536 -4.27 11.37 8.91
C SER A 536 -5.74 11.58 9.27
N ARG A 537 -6.53 10.50 9.35
CA ARG A 537 -7.92 10.56 9.81
C ARG A 537 -8.04 11.13 11.22
N ARG A 538 -7.20 10.70 12.17
CA ARG A 538 -7.24 11.19 13.55
C ARG A 538 -6.84 12.65 13.66
N SER A 539 -5.93 13.13 12.81
CA SER A 539 -5.47 14.53 12.84
C SER A 539 -6.58 15.53 12.49
N VAL A 540 -7.61 15.11 11.79
CA VAL A 540 -8.75 15.96 11.37
C VAL A 540 -10.09 15.54 11.98
N ALA A 541 -10.10 14.55 12.88
CA ALA A 541 -11.32 14.08 13.53
C ALA A 541 -12.01 15.18 14.33
N GLY A 542 -13.33 15.33 14.14
CA GLY A 542 -14.15 16.35 14.84
C GLY A 542 -14.00 17.77 14.31
N GLN A 543 -13.31 17.98 13.19
CA GLN A 543 -13.13 19.30 12.57
C GLN A 543 -14.13 19.54 11.44
N TYR A 544 -14.24 20.84 11.03
CA TYR A 544 -15.02 21.22 9.86
C TYR A 544 -14.51 20.51 8.60
N GLN A 545 -15.44 20.07 7.76
CA GLN A 545 -15.12 19.31 6.54
C GLN A 545 -14.49 20.16 5.43
N ILE A 546 -14.67 21.48 5.47
CA ILE A 546 -14.09 22.42 4.50
C ILE A 546 -12.57 22.48 4.69
N GLY A 547 -11.80 22.23 3.61
CA GLY A 547 -10.34 22.28 3.62
C GLY A 547 -9.68 21.13 4.42
N VAL A 548 -10.37 20.03 4.60
CA VAL A 548 -9.87 18.85 5.32
C VAL A 548 -8.65 18.25 4.64
N ASP A 549 -8.63 18.22 3.32
CA ASP A 549 -7.51 17.80 2.47
C ASP A 549 -6.23 18.60 2.76
N ASN A 550 -6.32 19.92 2.77
CA ASN A 550 -5.17 20.78 3.09
C ASN A 550 -4.67 20.57 4.53
N ARG A 551 -5.57 20.31 5.49
CA ARG A 551 -5.17 20.01 6.89
C ARG A 551 -4.47 18.67 7.03
N ILE A 552 -4.90 17.65 6.30
CA ILE A 552 -4.21 16.35 6.27
C ILE A 552 -2.79 16.55 5.73
N LEU A 553 -2.64 17.26 4.62
CA LEU A 553 -1.35 17.54 4.01
C LEU A 553 -0.44 18.31 4.96
N ALA A 554 -0.95 19.39 5.56
CA ALA A 554 -0.18 20.19 6.50
C ALA A 554 0.17 19.41 7.79
N SER A 555 -0.73 18.58 8.33
CA SER A 555 -0.43 17.72 9.48
C SER A 555 0.69 16.73 9.16
N SER A 556 0.76 16.25 7.92
CA SER A 556 1.81 15.36 7.46
C SER A 556 3.16 16.08 7.33
N LEU A 557 3.16 17.33 6.84
CA LEU A 557 4.35 18.19 6.79
C LEU A 557 4.86 18.57 8.19
N VAL A 558 3.96 18.89 9.12
CA VAL A 558 4.35 19.13 10.54
C VAL A 558 5.06 17.92 11.12
N ARG A 559 4.53 16.72 10.89
CA ARG A 559 5.17 15.49 11.34
C ARG A 559 6.56 15.32 10.74
N LEU A 560 6.71 15.53 9.45
CA LEU A 560 8.02 15.46 8.77
C LEU A 560 8.99 16.50 9.35
N GLY A 561 8.55 17.74 9.57
CA GLY A 561 9.37 18.79 10.18
C GLY A 561 9.84 18.44 11.60
N LEU A 562 9.01 17.79 12.40
CA LEU A 562 9.40 17.29 13.71
C LEU A 562 10.47 16.20 13.62
N ILE A 563 10.41 15.32 12.62
CA ILE A 563 11.43 14.31 12.35
C ILE A 563 12.75 14.99 11.98
N CYS A 564 12.72 15.95 11.05
CA CYS A 564 13.88 16.72 10.64
C CYS A 564 14.53 17.45 11.83
N LYS A 565 13.73 18.11 12.66
CA LYS A 565 14.21 18.80 13.87
C LYS A 565 14.89 17.86 14.86
N ARG A 566 14.32 16.67 15.10
CA ARG A 566 14.92 15.67 16.00
C ARG A 566 16.25 15.16 15.46
N SER A 567 16.34 14.88 14.17
CA SER A 567 17.57 14.44 13.54
C SER A 567 18.66 15.49 13.68
N ALA A 568 18.35 16.77 13.42
CA ALA A 568 19.30 17.87 13.58
C ALA A 568 19.81 18.03 15.02
N LEU A 569 18.92 17.87 16.03
CA LEU A 569 19.30 17.92 17.44
C LEU A 569 20.19 16.73 17.84
N ALA A 570 19.92 15.54 17.34
CA ALA A 570 20.72 14.35 17.60
C ALA A 570 22.14 14.49 17.00
N SER A 571 22.25 15.00 15.78
CA SER A 571 23.54 15.26 15.13
C SER A 571 24.35 16.33 15.87
N ALA A 572 23.71 17.40 16.37
CA ALA A 572 24.38 18.44 17.15
C ALA A 572 24.91 17.92 18.49
N SER A 573 24.16 17.03 19.17
CA SER A 573 24.58 16.45 20.46
C SER A 573 25.73 15.45 20.30
N SER A 574 25.81 14.72 19.21
CA SER A 574 26.94 13.79 18.93
C SER A 574 28.26 14.51 18.66
N VAL A 575 28.21 15.67 17.98
CA VAL A 575 29.38 16.51 17.73
C VAL A 575 29.91 17.14 19.04
N GLY A 576 29.02 17.55 19.96
CA GLY A 576 29.39 18.12 21.27
C GLY A 576 30.06 17.13 22.21
N SER A 577 29.74 15.84 22.13
CA SER A 577 30.34 14.80 22.97
C SER A 577 31.74 14.35 22.51
N ALA A 578 32.06 14.54 21.23
CA ALA A 578 33.38 14.18 20.68
C ALA A 578 34.50 15.21 21.02
N SER A 579 34.13 16.44 21.38
CA SER A 579 35.11 17.51 21.72
C SER A 579 35.53 17.56 23.19
N GLY A 580 35.00 16.67 24.05
CA GLY A 580 35.17 16.68 25.50
C GLY A 580 36.28 15.79 26.08
N SER A 581 37.01 15.00 25.30
CA SER A 581 38.09 14.15 25.81
C SER A 581 39.48 14.76 25.58
N ALA A 582 39.80 15.78 26.33
CA ALA A 582 41.21 16.19 26.48
C ALA A 582 41.96 15.15 27.34
N PRO A 583 43.15 14.69 26.97
CA PRO A 583 43.87 13.71 27.76
C PRO A 583 44.39 14.38 29.03
N GLY A 584 43.84 13.98 30.18
CA GLY A 584 44.35 14.38 31.48
C GLY A 584 45.81 13.98 31.63
N ARG A 585 46.71 14.95 31.70
CA ARG A 585 48.09 14.77 32.19
C ARG A 585 48.04 14.21 33.61
N ARG A 586 48.54 13.00 33.79
CA ARG A 586 48.98 12.51 35.10
C ARG A 586 50.30 13.19 35.43
N LEU A 587 50.33 13.90 36.52
CA LEU A 587 51.54 14.11 37.35
C LEU A 587 51.65 12.98 38.36
#